data_3f42705be229574c2396ac2ca39394b3
#
_entry.id   3f42705be229574c2396ac2ca39394b3
#
_cell.length_a   1.000
_cell.length_b   1.000
_cell.length_c   1.000
_cell.angle_alpha   90.00
_cell.angle_beta   90.00
_cell.angle_gamma   90.00
#
_symmetry.space_group_name_H-M   'P 1'
#
loop_
_entity.id
_entity.type
_entity.pdbx_description
1 polymer ?
#
loop_
_entity_poly.entity_id
_entity_poly.type
_entity_poly.pdbx_seq_one_letter_code
_entity_poly.pdbx_strand_id
1 'polypeptide(L)'
;MKTIITLIFSVFLLFQLSAQNNQKQKVTHLPVIDMHVHVSKVRPGSGPLCPWFLSNMPGADPNEEFNFANVMKSDCMDPLPAATSDEEMKNEITGRIIEKNMTLVAFGDPGIIRSWMAEVPEGRIIPGISPGKLTVEQFRDSLESGFYKYMSEVAPQYSGMSPSDMSLDPYFAVAEELGIPAGIHMGTGGNGMTNITNSKYRASLGDPFLLEDLLARHPKLKICVQHAGYPMIDNMLALMGANAYVYVDISGMIWSYPLDDVHEYIKRLVRAGFGKRIMYGTDFMTWPRMIETSMGVIEHAQYLSEDQKRDILFNNAARFFRMDKSQFDWPEGK
;
A
#
# COMPACT_ATOMS: atom_id res chain seq x y z
N MET A 1 54.60 33.40 -3.95
CA MET A 1 53.83 33.03 -5.17
C MET A 1 53.56 31.51 -5.30
N LYS A 2 54.40 30.61 -4.80
CA LYS A 2 54.16 29.14 -4.92
C LYS A 2 53.03 28.59 -4.03
N THR A 3 52.72 29.20 -2.90
CA THR A 3 51.71 28.71 -1.94
C THR A 3 50.25 29.01 -2.34
N ILE A 4 50.04 30.05 -3.13
CA ILE A 4 48.66 30.46 -3.59
C ILE A 4 48.20 29.60 -4.75
N ILE A 5 49.13 29.13 -5.61
CA ILE A 5 48.79 28.28 -6.77
C ILE A 5 48.33 26.89 -6.33
N THR A 6 48.85 26.35 -5.23
CA THR A 6 48.47 25.04 -4.71
C THR A 6 47.05 25.04 -4.10
N LEU A 7 46.65 26.15 -3.48
CA LEU A 7 45.29 26.27 -2.90
C LEU A 7 44.19 26.36 -3.96
N ILE A 8 44.48 27.05 -5.07
CA ILE A 8 43.51 27.21 -6.19
C ILE A 8 43.30 25.86 -6.90
N PHE A 9 44.33 25.06 -7.06
CA PHE A 9 44.21 23.71 -7.66
C PHE A 9 43.42 22.73 -6.78
N SER A 10 43.56 22.81 -5.46
CA SER A 10 42.83 21.96 -4.52
C SER A 10 41.30 22.29 -4.46
N VAL A 11 40.96 23.60 -4.58
CA VAL A 11 39.55 24.02 -4.61
C VAL A 11 38.90 23.65 -5.95
N PHE A 12 39.63 23.72 -7.07
CA PHE A 12 39.11 23.29 -8.38
C PHE A 12 38.91 21.78 -8.47
N LEU A 13 39.74 20.95 -7.81
CA LEU A 13 39.57 19.50 -7.75
C LEU A 13 38.36 19.09 -6.87
N LEU A 14 38.10 19.83 -5.78
CA LEU A 14 36.92 19.61 -4.94
C LEU A 14 35.62 19.99 -5.63
N PHE A 15 35.65 21.05 -6.47
CA PHE A 15 34.47 21.40 -7.30
C PHE A 15 34.22 20.40 -8.45
N GLN A 16 35.27 19.79 -9.01
CA GLN A 16 35.07 18.73 -10.03
C GLN A 16 34.62 17.39 -9.41
N LEU A 17 34.98 17.07 -8.18
CA LEU A 17 34.50 15.89 -7.47
C LEU A 17 33.04 16.03 -7.03
N SER A 18 32.57 17.24 -6.71
CA SER A 18 31.14 17.49 -6.41
C SER A 18 30.27 17.56 -7.68
N ALA A 19 30.86 17.89 -8.85
CA ALA A 19 30.11 17.88 -10.12
C ALA A 19 29.99 16.50 -10.77
N GLN A 20 30.79 15.51 -10.36
CA GLN A 20 30.74 14.14 -10.89
C GLN A 20 29.69 13.24 -10.25
N ASN A 21 29.03 13.67 -9.14
CA ASN A 21 28.02 12.87 -8.46
C ASN A 21 26.56 13.17 -8.88
N ASN A 22 26.35 13.94 -9.96
CA ASN A 22 25.02 14.20 -10.50
C ASN A 22 24.77 13.51 -11.86
N GLN A 23 25.32 12.30 -12.07
CA GLN A 23 24.73 11.44 -13.09
C GLN A 23 23.38 10.98 -12.55
N LYS A 24 22.27 11.56 -13.04
CA LYS A 24 20.94 11.01 -12.85
C LYS A 24 21.02 9.53 -13.21
N GLN A 25 20.79 8.68 -12.21
CA GLN A 25 20.76 7.23 -12.43
C GLN A 25 19.74 6.96 -13.54
N LYS A 26 20.16 6.30 -14.62
CA LYS A 26 19.30 6.06 -15.78
C LYS A 26 18.13 5.19 -15.34
N VAL A 27 16.94 5.77 -15.36
CA VAL A 27 15.71 5.05 -15.01
C VAL A 27 15.43 4.02 -16.10
N THR A 28 15.32 2.75 -15.72
CA THR A 28 15.07 1.61 -16.62
C THR A 28 13.65 1.07 -16.50
N HIS A 29 13.00 1.30 -15.36
CA HIS A 29 11.64 0.84 -15.08
C HIS A 29 10.61 1.96 -15.23
N LEU A 30 9.44 1.61 -15.76
CA LEU A 30 8.28 2.50 -15.75
C LEU A 30 7.86 2.78 -14.29
N PRO A 31 7.35 3.98 -13.98
CA PRO A 31 6.98 4.30 -12.62
C PRO A 31 5.85 3.39 -12.10
N VAL A 32 5.92 3.02 -10.83
CA VAL A 32 4.92 2.22 -10.11
C VAL A 32 4.50 2.97 -8.84
N ILE A 33 3.23 2.91 -8.47
CA ILE A 33 2.74 3.42 -7.19
C ILE A 33 2.18 2.25 -6.38
N ASP A 34 2.76 2.00 -5.22
CA ASP A 34 2.27 1.06 -4.23
C ASP A 34 1.36 1.79 -3.23
N MET A 35 0.07 1.46 -3.25
CA MET A 35 -0.96 2.15 -2.48
C MET A 35 -1.00 1.77 -0.99
N HIS A 36 -0.25 0.73 -0.58
CA HIS A 36 -0.48 0.14 0.73
C HIS A 36 0.83 -0.37 1.36
N VAL A 37 1.44 0.48 2.18
CA VAL A 37 2.69 0.15 2.85
C VAL A 37 2.60 0.47 4.33
N HIS A 38 2.60 -0.56 5.17
CA HIS A 38 2.72 -0.41 6.61
C HIS A 38 4.15 -0.10 7.01
N VAL A 39 4.33 0.93 7.83
CA VAL A 39 5.63 1.34 8.35
C VAL A 39 5.64 1.22 9.86
N SER A 40 6.35 0.22 10.36
CA SER A 40 6.52 -0.06 11.79
C SER A 40 7.90 -0.62 12.07
N LYS A 41 8.28 -0.66 13.32
CA LYS A 41 9.50 -1.38 13.73
C LYS A 41 9.40 -2.84 13.35
N VAL A 42 10.51 -3.38 12.84
CA VAL A 42 10.63 -4.81 12.54
C VAL A 42 10.46 -5.62 13.82
N ARG A 43 9.58 -6.61 13.76
CA ARG A 43 9.35 -7.50 14.90
C ARG A 43 10.40 -8.63 14.88
N PRO A 44 11.19 -8.78 15.95
CA PRO A 44 12.13 -9.89 16.05
C PRO A 44 11.41 -11.23 15.93
N GLY A 45 12.00 -12.16 15.17
CA GLY A 45 11.47 -13.51 15.03
C GLY A 45 10.35 -13.67 13.98
N SER A 46 10.09 -12.66 13.16
CA SER A 46 9.29 -12.86 11.94
C SER A 46 9.97 -13.90 11.07
N GLY A 47 9.27 -15.00 10.80
CA GLY A 47 9.77 -16.07 9.94
C GLY A 47 9.64 -15.72 8.45
N PRO A 48 10.23 -16.54 7.57
CA PRO A 48 10.02 -16.42 6.13
C PRO A 48 8.56 -16.70 5.78
N LEU A 49 8.08 -16.14 4.67
CA LEU A 49 6.72 -16.29 4.19
C LEU A 49 6.70 -16.85 2.76
N CYS A 50 5.81 -17.79 2.53
CA CYS A 50 5.50 -18.28 1.19
C CYS A 50 4.40 -17.44 0.56
N PRO A 51 4.57 -16.90 -0.66
CA PRO A 51 3.47 -16.30 -1.39
C PRO A 51 2.32 -17.30 -1.60
N TRP A 52 1.09 -16.79 -1.65
CA TRP A 52 -0.14 -17.58 -1.83
C TRP A 52 -0.33 -18.68 -0.78
N PHE A 53 0.13 -18.41 0.43
CA PHE A 53 0.12 -19.37 1.54
C PHE A 53 -1.28 -19.90 1.87
N LEU A 54 -2.34 -19.13 1.58
CA LEU A 54 -3.73 -19.58 1.79
C LEU A 54 -4.14 -20.71 0.85
N SER A 55 -3.40 -20.94 -0.24
CA SER A 55 -3.59 -22.12 -1.11
C SER A 55 -3.16 -23.42 -0.45
N ASN A 56 -2.20 -23.35 0.45
CA ASN A 56 -1.54 -24.50 1.07
C ASN A 56 -1.77 -24.55 2.57
N MET A 57 -2.60 -23.65 3.09
CA MET A 57 -2.93 -23.72 4.51
C MET A 57 -3.62 -25.07 4.80
N PRO A 58 -3.08 -25.88 5.69
CA PRO A 58 -3.90 -26.90 6.31
C PRO A 58 -5.08 -26.16 6.94
N GLY A 59 -6.27 -26.42 6.47
CA GLY A 59 -7.47 -25.91 7.13
C GLY A 59 -7.31 -26.22 8.62
N ALA A 60 -7.71 -25.30 9.49
CA ALA A 60 -7.68 -25.60 10.91
C ALA A 60 -8.45 -26.93 11.12
N ASP A 61 -7.78 -27.97 11.59
CA ASP A 61 -8.48 -29.20 11.93
C ASP A 61 -9.47 -28.86 13.04
N PRO A 62 -10.77 -29.10 12.86
CA PRO A 62 -11.76 -28.78 13.88
C PRO A 62 -11.57 -29.58 15.18
N ASN A 63 -10.74 -30.60 15.17
CA ASN A 63 -10.38 -31.42 16.36
C ASN A 63 -9.14 -30.89 17.07
N GLU A 64 -8.43 -29.91 16.52
CA GLU A 64 -7.24 -29.33 17.14
C GLU A 64 -7.53 -27.94 17.69
N GLU A 65 -6.83 -27.56 18.76
CA GLU A 65 -6.87 -26.20 19.27
C GLU A 65 -6.28 -25.23 18.22
N PHE A 66 -7.01 -24.15 17.92
CA PHE A 66 -6.57 -23.15 16.96
C PHE A 66 -5.23 -22.53 17.40
N ASN A 67 -4.23 -22.58 16.53
CA ASN A 67 -2.92 -21.98 16.75
C ASN A 67 -2.56 -21.06 15.58
N PHE A 68 -2.57 -19.76 15.84
CA PHE A 68 -2.26 -18.74 14.84
C PHE A 68 -0.86 -18.91 14.22
N ALA A 69 0.12 -19.36 15.00
CA ALA A 69 1.47 -19.60 14.49
C ALA A 69 1.51 -20.74 13.45
N ASN A 70 0.59 -21.70 13.52
CA ASN A 70 0.47 -22.77 12.53
C ASN A 70 -0.19 -22.28 11.24
N VAL A 71 -1.06 -21.25 11.32
CA VAL A 71 -1.74 -20.65 10.16
C VAL A 71 -0.75 -20.03 9.19
N MET A 72 0.35 -19.46 9.68
CA MET A 72 1.37 -18.80 8.86
C MET A 72 2.52 -19.74 8.45
N LYS A 73 2.48 -21.01 8.86
CA LYS A 73 3.46 -21.99 8.42
C LYS A 73 3.06 -22.52 7.05
N SER A 74 3.78 -22.13 6.06
CA SER A 74 3.65 -22.69 4.72
C SER A 74 5.00 -23.21 4.26
N ASP A 75 5.02 -24.42 3.71
CA ASP A 75 6.20 -25.00 3.10
C ASP A 75 6.21 -24.69 1.60
N CYS A 76 7.21 -23.96 1.15
CA CYS A 76 7.52 -23.78 -0.26
C CYS A 76 9.03 -23.85 -0.48
N MET A 77 9.44 -24.04 -1.74
CA MET A 77 10.86 -24.20 -2.07
C MET A 77 11.68 -22.92 -1.90
N ASP A 78 11.04 -21.75 -2.01
CA ASP A 78 11.71 -20.43 -1.95
C ASP A 78 10.88 -19.44 -1.13
N PRO A 79 10.88 -19.57 0.19
CA PRO A 79 10.16 -18.65 1.06
C PRO A 79 10.86 -17.29 1.10
N LEU A 80 10.07 -16.21 1.09
CA LEU A 80 10.57 -14.86 1.16
C LEU A 80 11.07 -14.54 2.57
N PRO A 81 12.34 -14.12 2.74
CA PRO A 81 12.87 -13.78 4.05
C PRO A 81 12.20 -12.50 4.59
N ALA A 82 11.96 -12.48 5.89
CA ALA A 82 11.59 -11.26 6.60
C ALA A 82 12.84 -10.41 6.85
N ALA A 83 12.69 -9.09 6.84
CA ALA A 83 13.74 -8.21 7.35
C ALA A 83 13.98 -8.48 8.84
N THR A 84 15.25 -8.43 9.27
CA THR A 84 15.68 -8.77 10.63
C THR A 84 15.91 -7.54 11.51
N SER A 85 15.98 -6.35 10.90
CA SER A 85 16.20 -5.07 11.58
C SER A 85 15.54 -3.90 10.84
N ASP A 86 15.29 -2.79 11.56
CA ASP A 86 14.77 -1.56 10.98
C ASP A 86 15.71 -0.99 9.90
N GLU A 87 17.01 -1.15 10.10
CA GLU A 87 18.03 -0.68 9.12
C GLU A 87 18.00 -1.53 7.84
N GLU A 88 17.93 -2.85 7.96
CA GLU A 88 17.77 -3.75 6.82
C GLU A 88 16.50 -3.44 6.05
N MET A 89 15.34 -3.30 6.75
CA MET A 89 14.07 -2.92 6.15
C MET A 89 14.20 -1.60 5.38
N LYS A 90 14.78 -0.56 6.01
CA LYS A 90 14.99 0.73 5.36
C LYS A 90 15.81 0.58 4.07
N ASN A 91 16.95 -0.11 4.14
CA ASN A 91 17.86 -0.27 2.99
C ASN A 91 17.19 -1.06 1.85
N GLU A 92 16.48 -2.15 2.18
CA GLU A 92 15.75 -2.96 1.21
C GLU A 92 14.64 -2.15 0.52
N ILE A 93 13.88 -1.34 1.26
CA ILE A 93 12.77 -0.56 0.69
C ILE A 93 13.26 0.63 -0.10
N THR A 94 14.20 1.43 0.45
CA THR A 94 14.73 2.60 -0.26
C THR A 94 15.49 2.20 -1.54
N GLY A 95 16.19 1.08 -1.50
CA GLY A 95 16.81 0.48 -2.68
C GLY A 95 15.78 0.14 -3.77
N ARG A 96 14.66 -0.49 -3.40
CA ARG A 96 13.57 -0.82 -4.36
C ARG A 96 12.86 0.40 -4.90
N ILE A 97 12.64 1.42 -4.08
CA ILE A 97 12.06 2.69 -4.55
C ILE A 97 12.90 3.24 -5.71
N ILE A 98 14.22 3.24 -5.56
CA ILE A 98 15.15 3.77 -6.57
C ILE A 98 15.23 2.82 -7.77
N GLU A 99 15.50 1.54 -7.54
CA GLU A 99 15.73 0.54 -8.59
C GLU A 99 14.50 0.32 -9.45
N LYS A 100 13.32 0.18 -8.84
CA LYS A 100 12.05 -0.11 -9.52
C LYS A 100 11.26 1.14 -9.89
N ASN A 101 11.81 2.33 -9.67
CA ASN A 101 11.12 3.60 -9.94
C ASN A 101 9.76 3.71 -9.23
N MET A 102 9.74 3.39 -7.94
CA MET A 102 8.50 3.30 -7.15
C MET A 102 8.18 4.57 -6.41
N THR A 103 6.89 4.74 -6.13
CA THR A 103 6.35 5.66 -5.12
C THR A 103 5.51 4.84 -4.15
N LEU A 104 5.69 5.05 -2.85
CA LEU A 104 4.97 4.30 -1.82
C LEU A 104 3.98 5.19 -1.09
N VAL A 105 2.75 4.74 -0.93
CA VAL A 105 1.79 5.32 0.02
C VAL A 105 1.99 4.63 1.36
N ALA A 106 2.69 5.30 2.27
CA ALA A 106 3.21 4.72 3.50
C ALA A 106 2.56 5.32 4.74
N PHE A 107 2.11 4.48 5.65
CA PHE A 107 1.45 4.90 6.89
C PHE A 107 1.92 4.04 8.08
N GLY A 108 1.89 4.62 9.27
CA GLY A 108 2.38 3.99 10.49
C GLY A 108 3.28 4.93 11.28
N ASP A 109 4.49 4.49 11.63
CA ASP A 109 5.43 5.30 12.43
C ASP A 109 5.99 6.49 11.64
N PRO A 110 5.66 7.74 12.00
CA PRO A 110 6.10 8.91 11.24
C PRO A 110 7.60 9.16 11.32
N GLY A 111 8.27 8.68 12.36
CA GLY A 111 9.73 8.79 12.49
C GLY A 111 10.44 7.89 11.48
N ILE A 112 9.97 6.66 11.33
CA ILE A 112 10.50 5.72 10.34
C ILE A 112 10.18 6.21 8.92
N ILE A 113 8.95 6.68 8.66
CA ILE A 113 8.58 7.27 7.35
C ILE A 113 9.55 8.39 6.98
N ARG A 114 9.81 9.34 7.89
CA ARG A 114 10.76 10.44 7.66
C ARG A 114 12.19 9.94 7.41
N SER A 115 12.61 8.88 8.10
CA SER A 115 13.93 8.29 7.87
C SER A 115 14.06 7.67 6.48
N TRP A 116 13.00 7.05 5.96
CA TRP A 116 12.97 6.52 4.60
C TRP A 116 12.94 7.66 3.56
N MET A 117 12.13 8.71 3.82
CA MET A 117 12.06 9.88 2.93
C MET A 117 13.40 10.59 2.77
N ALA A 118 14.27 10.55 3.78
CA ALA A 118 15.61 11.16 3.70
C ALA A 118 16.58 10.43 2.77
N GLU A 119 16.30 9.16 2.43
CA GLU A 119 17.17 8.30 1.61
C GLU A 119 16.71 8.22 0.13
N VAL A 120 15.53 8.76 -0.20
CA VAL A 120 14.96 8.65 -1.54
C VAL A 120 14.64 10.05 -2.12
N PRO A 121 14.51 10.18 -3.45
CA PRO A 121 14.11 11.45 -4.05
C PRO A 121 12.77 11.96 -3.50
N GLU A 122 12.63 13.28 -3.46
CA GLU A 122 11.38 13.93 -3.01
C GLU A 122 10.16 13.43 -3.80
N GLY A 123 9.04 13.23 -3.10
CA GLY A 123 7.78 12.74 -3.70
C GLY A 123 7.70 11.22 -3.88
N ARG A 124 8.77 10.45 -3.56
CA ARG A 124 8.75 8.98 -3.67
C ARG A 124 8.05 8.29 -2.51
N ILE A 125 7.73 9.01 -1.45
CA ILE A 125 6.89 8.51 -0.34
C ILE A 125 5.77 9.51 -0.11
N ILE A 126 4.55 9.02 -0.11
CA ILE A 126 3.31 9.74 0.19
C ILE A 126 2.87 9.32 1.59
N PRO A 127 3.07 10.15 2.61
CA PRO A 127 2.66 9.80 3.98
C PRO A 127 1.15 9.75 4.15
N GLY A 128 0.68 8.68 4.79
CA GLY A 128 -0.70 8.52 5.25
C GLY A 128 -0.79 8.57 6.77
N ILE A 129 -1.99 8.88 7.28
CA ILE A 129 -2.30 8.92 8.71
C ILE A 129 -3.68 8.31 8.96
N SER A 130 -3.77 7.43 9.97
CA SER A 130 -5.04 6.92 10.47
C SER A 130 -5.54 7.79 11.63
N PRO A 131 -6.87 7.96 11.81
CA PRO A 131 -7.43 8.64 12.99
C PRO A 131 -6.89 8.08 14.32
N GLY A 132 -6.84 6.76 14.45
CA GLY A 132 -6.28 6.09 15.61
C GLY A 132 -6.82 6.63 16.94
N LYS A 133 -5.91 7.19 17.76
CA LYS A 133 -6.24 7.83 19.07
C LYS A 133 -6.25 9.36 19.02
N LEU A 134 -6.13 9.94 17.82
CA LEU A 134 -6.14 11.39 17.64
C LEU A 134 -7.54 11.95 17.91
N THR A 135 -7.63 13.15 18.48
CA THR A 135 -8.88 13.93 18.44
C THR A 135 -9.13 14.41 16.99
N VAL A 136 -10.35 14.78 16.68
CA VAL A 136 -10.69 15.32 15.34
C VAL A 136 -9.87 16.56 15.01
N GLU A 137 -9.61 17.43 16.01
CA GLU A 137 -8.77 18.62 15.85
C GLU A 137 -7.33 18.25 15.55
N GLN A 138 -6.72 17.33 16.32
CA GLN A 138 -5.35 16.84 16.06
C GLN A 138 -5.21 16.17 14.69
N PHE A 139 -6.25 15.45 14.25
CA PHE A 139 -6.28 14.82 12.93
C PHE A 139 -6.34 15.88 11.84
N ARG A 140 -7.20 16.91 11.98
CA ARG A 140 -7.29 18.07 11.07
C ARG A 140 -5.93 18.76 10.96
N ASP A 141 -5.33 19.15 12.08
CA ASP A 141 -4.03 19.83 12.13
C ASP A 141 -2.95 19.01 11.39
N SER A 142 -2.99 17.69 11.59
CA SER A 142 -2.05 16.78 10.92
C SER A 142 -2.20 16.81 9.39
N LEU A 143 -3.42 16.81 8.87
CA LEU A 143 -3.68 16.90 7.43
C LEU A 143 -3.36 18.30 6.87
N GLU A 144 -3.73 19.37 7.59
CA GLU A 144 -3.46 20.76 7.20
C GLU A 144 -1.96 21.10 7.22
N SER A 145 -1.16 20.35 7.99
CA SER A 145 0.31 20.49 7.95
C SER A 145 0.90 20.24 6.56
N GLY A 146 0.14 19.57 5.69
CA GLY A 146 0.55 19.22 4.33
C GLY A 146 1.54 18.05 4.26
N PHE A 147 1.96 17.48 5.39
CA PHE A 147 2.81 16.29 5.40
C PHE A 147 2.04 15.03 4.99
N TYR A 148 0.84 14.82 5.57
CA TYR A 148 0.00 13.68 5.25
C TYR A 148 -0.93 13.98 4.08
N LYS A 149 -0.99 13.08 3.10
CA LYS A 149 -1.77 13.20 1.87
C LYS A 149 -2.86 12.13 1.72
N TYR A 150 -2.99 11.27 2.72
CA TYR A 150 -3.90 10.14 2.70
C TYR A 150 -4.36 9.79 4.12
N MET A 151 -5.67 9.61 4.29
CA MET A 151 -6.24 9.04 5.51
C MET A 151 -6.19 7.51 5.37
N SER A 152 -5.29 6.83 6.09
CA SER A 152 -5.09 5.37 5.96
C SER A 152 -4.29 4.79 7.13
N GLU A 153 -4.54 3.59 7.54
CA GLU A 153 -5.58 2.65 7.17
C GLU A 153 -6.70 2.75 8.20
N VAL A 154 -7.95 2.84 7.76
CA VAL A 154 -9.11 2.82 8.65
C VAL A 154 -9.65 1.39 8.68
N ALA A 155 -9.42 0.68 9.78
CA ALA A 155 -9.73 -0.74 9.95
C ALA A 155 -10.63 -1.01 11.18
N PRO A 156 -11.86 -0.47 11.23
CA PRO A 156 -12.72 -0.50 12.41
C PRO A 156 -13.23 -1.90 12.75
N GLN A 157 -13.33 -2.79 11.78
CA GLN A 157 -13.80 -4.17 11.98
C GLN A 157 -12.98 -4.96 12.99
N TYR A 158 -11.68 -4.65 13.14
CA TYR A 158 -10.85 -5.28 14.19
C TYR A 158 -11.24 -4.85 15.61
N SER A 159 -11.92 -3.71 15.72
CA SER A 159 -12.51 -3.20 16.96
C SER A 159 -13.99 -3.56 17.11
N GLY A 160 -14.57 -4.32 16.17
CA GLY A 160 -15.96 -4.71 16.16
C GLY A 160 -16.92 -3.57 15.73
N MET A 161 -16.43 -2.60 14.97
CA MET A 161 -17.20 -1.45 14.49
C MET A 161 -17.41 -1.52 12.97
N SER A 162 -18.52 -0.96 12.52
CA SER A 162 -18.77 -0.72 11.10
C SER A 162 -17.87 0.41 10.57
N PRO A 163 -17.47 0.39 9.30
CA PRO A 163 -16.78 1.53 8.68
C PRO A 163 -17.67 2.79 8.61
N SER A 164 -18.98 2.64 8.68
CA SER A 164 -19.95 3.75 8.73
C SER A 164 -20.35 4.18 10.15
N ASP A 165 -19.61 3.71 11.18
CA ASP A 165 -19.88 4.10 12.57
C ASP A 165 -19.77 5.61 12.75
N MET A 166 -20.74 6.21 13.45
CA MET A 166 -20.82 7.66 13.64
C MET A 166 -19.66 8.25 14.42
N SER A 167 -18.92 7.45 15.19
CA SER A 167 -17.71 7.91 15.87
C SER A 167 -16.55 8.21 14.90
N LEU A 168 -16.57 7.62 13.70
CA LEU A 168 -15.58 7.86 12.65
C LEU A 168 -15.98 9.02 11.71
N ASP A 169 -17.27 9.36 11.68
CA ASP A 169 -17.83 10.33 10.75
C ASP A 169 -17.14 11.70 10.75
N PRO A 170 -16.77 12.32 11.92
CA PRO A 170 -16.07 13.60 11.94
C PRO A 170 -14.70 13.57 11.25
N TYR A 171 -14.01 12.44 11.26
CA TYR A 171 -12.70 12.29 10.58
C TYR A 171 -12.87 12.21 9.06
N PHE A 172 -13.92 11.51 8.59
CA PHE A 172 -14.25 11.47 7.16
C PHE A 172 -14.72 12.83 6.66
N ALA A 173 -15.47 13.58 7.46
CA ALA A 173 -15.85 14.96 7.14
C ALA A 173 -14.63 15.87 6.94
N VAL A 174 -13.62 15.76 7.81
CA VAL A 174 -12.36 16.51 7.67
C VAL A 174 -11.63 16.10 6.39
N ALA A 175 -11.53 14.79 6.10
CA ALA A 175 -10.87 14.31 4.90
C ALA A 175 -11.58 14.78 3.62
N GLU A 176 -12.93 14.75 3.59
CA GLU A 176 -13.73 15.25 2.47
C GLU A 176 -13.54 16.76 2.27
N GLU A 177 -13.64 17.55 3.34
CA GLU A 177 -13.47 19.02 3.32
C GLU A 177 -12.11 19.42 2.74
N LEU A 178 -11.04 18.75 3.18
CA LEU A 178 -9.68 19.01 2.74
C LEU A 178 -9.34 18.36 1.39
N GLY A 179 -10.26 17.56 0.83
CA GLY A 179 -10.04 16.83 -0.43
C GLY A 179 -8.97 15.73 -0.33
N ILE A 180 -8.70 15.25 0.89
CA ILE A 180 -7.77 14.16 1.17
C ILE A 180 -8.51 12.83 0.98
N PRO A 181 -8.04 11.91 0.13
CA PRO A 181 -8.67 10.61 -0.05
C PRO A 181 -8.47 9.70 1.17
N ALA A 182 -9.40 8.73 1.36
CA ALA A 182 -9.36 7.81 2.47
C ALA A 182 -9.19 6.35 2.01
N GLY A 183 -8.41 5.57 2.76
CA GLY A 183 -8.28 4.12 2.62
C GLY A 183 -8.98 3.40 3.77
N ILE A 184 -9.85 2.49 3.41
CA ILE A 184 -10.66 1.74 4.37
C ILE A 184 -10.45 0.25 4.13
N HIS A 185 -9.98 -0.42 5.16
CA HIS A 185 -9.81 -1.87 5.14
C HIS A 185 -11.19 -2.54 5.04
N MET A 186 -11.40 -3.30 3.98
CA MET A 186 -12.61 -4.10 3.79
C MET A 186 -12.21 -5.52 3.38
N GLY A 187 -13.19 -6.40 3.33
CA GLY A 187 -12.92 -7.81 3.09
C GLY A 187 -12.64 -8.58 4.38
N THR A 188 -12.20 -9.82 4.24
CA THR A 188 -11.87 -10.66 5.39
C THR A 188 -10.52 -10.24 5.98
N GLY A 189 -10.42 -10.24 7.29
CA GLY A 189 -9.12 -10.19 7.97
C GLY A 189 -8.38 -11.52 7.88
N GLY A 190 -7.25 -11.60 8.56
CA GLY A 190 -6.47 -12.84 8.61
C GLY A 190 -7.28 -14.03 9.11
N ASN A 191 -6.93 -15.24 8.66
CA ASN A 191 -7.60 -16.47 9.07
C ASN A 191 -7.52 -16.65 10.58
N GLY A 192 -8.64 -17.08 11.17
CA GLY A 192 -8.73 -17.30 12.60
C GLY A 192 -8.78 -16.06 13.48
N MET A 193 -8.96 -14.86 12.91
CA MET A 193 -9.03 -13.60 13.66
C MET A 193 -10.10 -13.60 14.77
N THR A 194 -11.19 -14.35 14.60
CA THR A 194 -12.22 -14.51 15.64
C THR A 194 -11.79 -15.39 16.80
N ASN A 195 -10.77 -16.24 16.61
CA ASN A 195 -10.25 -17.16 17.61
C ASN A 195 -9.14 -16.55 18.49
N ILE A 196 -8.69 -15.33 18.17
CA ILE A 196 -7.74 -14.60 19.02
C ILE A 196 -8.45 -14.14 20.30
N THR A 197 -7.81 -14.31 21.45
CA THR A 197 -8.34 -13.91 22.75
C THR A 197 -8.85 -12.45 22.73
N ASN A 198 -10.08 -12.25 23.20
CA ASN A 198 -10.77 -10.94 23.22
C ASN A 198 -11.02 -10.32 21.82
N SER A 199 -11.00 -11.11 20.76
CA SER A 199 -11.30 -10.60 19.42
C SER A 199 -12.72 -10.06 19.33
N LYS A 200 -12.85 -8.83 18.83
CA LYS A 200 -14.12 -8.19 18.45
C LYS A 200 -14.39 -8.32 16.95
N TYR A 201 -13.45 -8.88 16.20
CA TYR A 201 -13.54 -9.05 14.77
C TYR A 201 -14.78 -9.85 14.36
N ARG A 202 -15.42 -9.42 13.28
CA ARG A 202 -16.49 -10.14 12.58
C ARG A 202 -16.28 -10.01 11.08
N ALA A 203 -16.27 -11.11 10.35
CA ALA A 203 -16.08 -11.11 8.89
C ALA A 203 -17.13 -10.26 8.16
N SER A 204 -18.38 -10.23 8.67
CA SER A 204 -19.45 -9.41 8.13
C SER A 204 -19.17 -7.90 8.20
N LEU A 205 -18.30 -7.44 9.10
CA LEU A 205 -17.90 -6.04 9.19
C LEU A 205 -16.91 -5.63 8.07
N GLY A 206 -16.44 -6.58 7.29
CA GLY A 206 -15.65 -6.34 6.07
C GLY A 206 -16.48 -6.26 4.79
N ASP A 207 -17.84 -6.36 4.88
CA ASP A 207 -18.70 -6.30 3.70
C ASP A 207 -18.70 -4.88 3.09
N PRO A 208 -18.34 -4.74 1.78
CA PRO A 208 -18.33 -3.46 1.09
C PRO A 208 -19.62 -2.65 1.20
N PHE A 209 -20.80 -3.27 1.32
CA PHE A 209 -22.06 -2.57 1.50
C PHE A 209 -22.15 -1.76 2.79
N LEU A 210 -21.34 -2.06 3.80
CA LEU A 210 -21.29 -1.26 5.01
C LEU A 210 -20.70 0.15 4.79
N LEU A 211 -20.15 0.42 3.60
CA LEU A 211 -19.70 1.76 3.20
C LEU A 211 -20.80 2.66 2.66
N GLU A 212 -22.00 2.13 2.34
CA GLU A 212 -23.05 2.91 1.68
C GLU A 212 -23.49 4.12 2.51
N ASP A 213 -23.72 3.94 3.81
CA ASP A 213 -24.12 5.05 4.69
C ASP A 213 -23.04 6.13 4.81
N LEU A 214 -21.76 5.71 4.85
CA LEU A 214 -20.61 6.64 4.84
C LEU A 214 -20.59 7.45 3.54
N LEU A 215 -20.72 6.77 2.40
CA LEU A 215 -20.72 7.40 1.07
C LEU A 215 -21.91 8.33 0.85
N ALA A 216 -23.06 7.99 1.44
CA ALA A 216 -24.24 8.87 1.39
C ALA A 216 -24.02 10.17 2.19
N ARG A 217 -23.32 10.12 3.33
CA ARG A 217 -22.97 11.30 4.12
C ARG A 217 -21.84 12.11 3.52
N HIS A 218 -20.87 11.44 2.84
CA HIS A 218 -19.67 12.06 2.27
C HIS A 218 -19.56 11.81 0.75
N PRO A 219 -20.46 12.39 -0.07
CA PRO A 219 -20.58 12.07 -1.50
C PRO A 219 -19.41 12.55 -2.35
N LYS A 220 -18.54 13.43 -1.83
CA LYS A 220 -17.35 13.93 -2.53
C LYS A 220 -16.06 13.24 -2.11
N LEU A 221 -16.11 12.45 -1.04
CA LEU A 221 -14.95 11.74 -0.53
C LEU A 221 -14.52 10.65 -1.52
N LYS A 222 -13.27 10.69 -1.95
CA LYS A 222 -12.67 9.57 -2.68
C LYS A 222 -12.21 8.52 -1.69
N ILE A 223 -12.66 7.27 -1.87
CA ILE A 223 -12.22 6.16 -1.06
C ILE A 223 -11.47 5.12 -1.89
N CYS A 224 -10.44 4.55 -1.28
CA CYS A 224 -9.83 3.29 -1.67
C CYS A 224 -10.34 2.19 -0.73
N VAL A 225 -11.11 1.26 -1.25
CA VAL A 225 -11.45 0.03 -0.55
C VAL A 225 -10.22 -0.88 -0.61
N GLN A 226 -9.52 -0.96 0.51
CA GLN A 226 -8.29 -1.74 0.61
C GLN A 226 -8.62 -3.23 0.54
N HIS A 227 -7.68 -4.03 -0.01
CA HIS A 227 -7.84 -5.45 -0.32
C HIS A 227 -9.04 -5.76 -1.25
N ALA A 228 -9.51 -4.72 -2.00
CA ALA A 228 -10.65 -4.80 -2.91
C ALA A 228 -11.93 -5.42 -2.30
N GLY A 229 -12.06 -5.44 -0.97
CA GLY A 229 -13.18 -6.09 -0.30
C GLY A 229 -13.24 -7.61 -0.52
N TYR A 230 -12.12 -8.27 -0.85
CA TYR A 230 -12.06 -9.70 -1.12
C TYR A 230 -12.58 -10.53 0.08
N PRO A 231 -13.37 -11.60 -0.10
CA PRO A 231 -13.79 -12.21 -1.38
C PRO A 231 -15.16 -11.73 -1.91
N MET A 232 -15.76 -10.67 -1.37
CA MET A 232 -17.14 -10.25 -1.63
C MET A 232 -17.27 -9.47 -2.95
N ILE A 233 -16.88 -10.12 -4.06
CA ILE A 233 -16.80 -9.49 -5.39
C ILE A 233 -18.16 -8.92 -5.87
N ASP A 234 -19.27 -9.58 -5.62
CA ASP A 234 -20.58 -9.12 -6.10
C ASP A 234 -21.01 -7.83 -5.40
N ASN A 235 -20.80 -7.75 -4.07
CA ASN A 235 -21.04 -6.55 -3.30
C ASN A 235 -20.11 -5.42 -3.70
N MET A 236 -18.83 -5.75 -3.98
CA MET A 236 -17.86 -4.76 -4.44
C MET A 236 -18.20 -4.19 -5.81
N LEU A 237 -18.63 -5.04 -6.75
CA LEU A 237 -19.11 -4.61 -8.07
C LEU A 237 -20.33 -3.70 -7.97
N ALA A 238 -21.29 -4.03 -7.11
CA ALA A 238 -22.49 -3.21 -6.89
C ALA A 238 -22.12 -1.85 -6.27
N LEU A 239 -21.27 -1.84 -5.24
CA LEU A 239 -20.81 -0.61 -4.60
C LEU A 239 -20.06 0.31 -5.58
N MET A 240 -19.12 -0.24 -6.36
CA MET A 240 -18.38 0.51 -7.39
C MET A 240 -19.29 1.01 -8.51
N GLY A 241 -20.32 0.24 -8.85
CA GLY A 241 -21.33 0.62 -9.84
C GLY A 241 -22.15 1.83 -9.40
N ALA A 242 -22.55 1.86 -8.14
CA ALA A 242 -23.31 2.94 -7.56
C ALA A 242 -22.48 4.21 -7.27
N ASN A 243 -21.17 4.08 -7.02
CA ASN A 243 -20.33 5.14 -6.49
C ASN A 243 -19.11 5.41 -7.36
N ALA A 244 -19.05 6.57 -8.02
CA ALA A 244 -18.01 6.95 -8.96
C ALA A 244 -16.63 7.18 -8.29
N TYR A 245 -16.59 7.55 -7.01
CA TYR A 245 -15.38 7.90 -6.26
C TYR A 245 -14.82 6.74 -5.43
N VAL A 246 -15.35 5.54 -5.62
CA VAL A 246 -14.85 4.32 -5.00
C VAL A 246 -13.82 3.67 -5.92
N TYR A 247 -12.60 3.55 -5.40
CA TYR A 247 -11.47 2.82 -5.96
C TYR A 247 -11.19 1.61 -5.09
N VAL A 248 -10.39 0.68 -5.58
CA VAL A 248 -9.89 -0.46 -4.81
C VAL A 248 -8.38 -0.57 -4.95
N ASP A 249 -7.70 -1.05 -3.92
CA ASP A 249 -6.38 -1.64 -4.08
C ASP A 249 -6.45 -3.16 -3.93
N ILE A 250 -5.46 -3.83 -4.51
CA ILE A 250 -5.37 -5.30 -4.49
C ILE A 250 -4.32 -5.80 -3.50
N SER A 251 -3.91 -4.95 -2.57
CA SER A 251 -2.92 -5.26 -1.56
C SER A 251 -3.31 -6.46 -0.69
N GLY A 252 -2.36 -7.11 -0.10
CA GLY A 252 -2.57 -8.28 0.74
C GLY A 252 -3.16 -9.47 -0.03
N MET A 253 -4.32 -9.30 -0.69
CA MET A 253 -4.94 -10.39 -1.43
C MET A 253 -4.05 -10.92 -2.57
N ILE A 254 -3.28 -10.05 -3.22
CA ILE A 254 -2.48 -10.37 -4.41
C ILE A 254 -1.40 -11.44 -4.15
N TRP A 255 -0.99 -11.64 -2.90
CA TRP A 255 0.03 -12.61 -2.53
C TRP A 255 -0.39 -13.59 -1.44
N SER A 256 -1.57 -13.39 -0.82
CA SER A 256 -2.06 -14.24 0.26
C SER A 256 -2.93 -15.39 -0.27
N TYR A 257 -3.84 -15.09 -1.19
CA TYR A 257 -4.85 -16.02 -1.69
C TYR A 257 -4.36 -16.80 -2.91
N PRO A 258 -5.03 -17.93 -3.28
CA PRO A 258 -4.70 -18.68 -4.49
C PRO A 258 -4.63 -17.77 -5.72
N LEU A 259 -3.57 -17.91 -6.50
CA LEU A 259 -3.29 -17.00 -7.62
C LEU A 259 -4.41 -16.99 -8.67
N ASP A 260 -5.02 -18.14 -8.93
CA ASP A 260 -6.14 -18.23 -9.89
C ASP A 260 -7.38 -17.46 -9.39
N ASP A 261 -7.66 -17.51 -8.08
CA ASP A 261 -8.76 -16.76 -7.46
C ASP A 261 -8.51 -15.26 -7.53
N VAL A 262 -7.27 -14.84 -7.26
CA VAL A 262 -6.84 -13.43 -7.39
C VAL A 262 -7.03 -12.95 -8.84
N HIS A 263 -6.58 -13.73 -9.82
CA HIS A 263 -6.75 -13.38 -11.23
C HIS A 263 -8.23 -13.32 -11.64
N GLU A 264 -9.05 -14.26 -11.19
CA GLU A 264 -10.49 -14.23 -11.52
C GLU A 264 -11.18 -13.02 -10.86
N TYR A 265 -10.80 -12.66 -9.64
CA TYR A 265 -11.33 -11.47 -8.98
C TYR A 265 -11.01 -10.19 -9.78
N ILE A 266 -9.74 -10.00 -10.17
CA ILE A 266 -9.31 -8.85 -10.97
C ILE A 266 -10.01 -8.84 -12.33
N LYS A 267 -10.12 -10.00 -13.00
CA LYS A 267 -10.86 -10.13 -14.29
C LYS A 267 -12.31 -9.66 -14.16
N ARG A 268 -12.99 -10.03 -13.08
CA ARG A 268 -14.38 -9.62 -12.85
C ARG A 268 -14.50 -8.09 -12.70
N LEU A 269 -13.61 -7.46 -11.96
CA LEU A 269 -13.56 -6.00 -11.84
C LEU A 269 -13.31 -5.32 -13.20
N VAL A 270 -12.35 -5.82 -13.98
CA VAL A 270 -12.00 -5.28 -15.30
C VAL A 270 -13.16 -5.44 -16.29
N ARG A 271 -13.78 -6.65 -16.36
CA ARG A 271 -14.94 -6.92 -17.25
C ARG A 271 -16.17 -6.08 -16.92
N ALA A 272 -16.35 -5.72 -15.64
CA ALA A 272 -17.40 -4.81 -15.21
C ALA A 272 -17.13 -3.33 -15.56
N GLY A 273 -15.99 -3.01 -16.20
CA GLY A 273 -15.63 -1.65 -16.60
C GLY A 273 -14.86 -0.85 -15.57
N PHE A 274 -14.43 -1.47 -14.46
CA PHE A 274 -13.76 -0.77 -13.36
C PHE A 274 -12.23 -0.77 -13.45
N GLY A 275 -11.65 -1.21 -14.56
CA GLY A 275 -10.19 -1.29 -14.74
C GLY A 275 -9.42 0.00 -14.45
N LYS A 276 -10.07 1.18 -14.58
CA LYS A 276 -9.48 2.48 -14.25
C LYS A 276 -9.62 2.88 -12.77
N ARG A 277 -10.09 1.97 -11.93
CA ARG A 277 -10.27 2.19 -10.48
C ARG A 277 -9.65 1.10 -9.62
N ILE A 278 -8.86 0.21 -10.23
CA ILE A 278 -8.07 -0.82 -9.54
C ILE A 278 -6.65 -0.29 -9.39
N MET A 279 -6.11 -0.27 -8.18
CA MET A 279 -4.77 0.21 -7.88
C MET A 279 -3.92 -0.93 -7.31
N TYR A 280 -2.64 -0.92 -7.66
CA TYR A 280 -1.65 -1.82 -7.09
C TYR A 280 -1.33 -1.40 -5.65
N GLY A 281 -1.17 -2.37 -4.78
CA GLY A 281 -0.69 -2.23 -3.42
C GLY A 281 -0.07 -3.54 -2.97
N THR A 282 0.95 -3.50 -2.11
CA THR A 282 1.60 -4.72 -1.62
C THR A 282 1.06 -5.18 -0.28
N ASP A 283 1.01 -4.31 0.72
CA ASP A 283 0.82 -4.72 2.12
C ASP A 283 1.89 -5.72 2.59
N PHE A 284 3.15 -5.47 2.20
CA PHE A 284 4.26 -6.44 2.35
C PHE A 284 4.71 -6.66 3.81
N MET A 285 4.21 -5.88 4.77
CA MET A 285 4.53 -5.98 6.20
C MET A 285 6.05 -6.01 6.48
N THR A 286 6.62 -7.19 6.77
CA THR A 286 8.04 -7.40 7.07
C THR A 286 8.80 -8.13 5.96
N TRP A 287 8.17 -8.40 4.82
CA TRP A 287 8.73 -9.16 3.68
C TRP A 287 8.94 -8.27 2.45
N PRO A 288 10.03 -7.46 2.39
CA PRO A 288 10.23 -6.46 1.33
C PRO A 288 10.27 -7.06 -0.09
N ARG A 289 10.71 -8.32 -0.24
CA ARG A 289 10.70 -9.03 -1.53
C ARG A 289 9.30 -9.37 -2.04
N MET A 290 8.26 -9.18 -1.23
CA MET A 290 6.89 -9.32 -1.68
C MET A 290 6.52 -8.29 -2.76
N ILE A 291 7.26 -7.18 -2.85
CA ILE A 291 7.09 -6.17 -3.90
C ILE A 291 7.25 -6.80 -5.28
N GLU A 292 8.37 -7.51 -5.53
CA GLU A 292 8.63 -8.15 -6.82
C GLU A 292 7.60 -9.23 -7.13
N THR A 293 7.28 -10.05 -6.13
CA THR A 293 6.30 -11.13 -6.28
C THR A 293 4.93 -10.58 -6.68
N SER A 294 4.44 -9.57 -5.97
CA SER A 294 3.12 -8.98 -6.22
C SER A 294 3.07 -8.16 -7.52
N MET A 295 4.14 -7.44 -7.89
CA MET A 295 4.23 -6.77 -9.19
C MET A 295 4.14 -7.79 -10.32
N GLY A 296 4.87 -8.91 -10.21
CA GLY A 296 4.87 -10.00 -11.20
C GLY A 296 3.48 -10.57 -11.46
N VAL A 297 2.57 -10.59 -10.47
CA VAL A 297 1.18 -11.04 -10.67
C VAL A 297 0.47 -10.19 -11.73
N ILE A 298 0.68 -8.87 -11.73
CA ILE A 298 0.07 -7.98 -12.73
C ILE A 298 0.86 -7.97 -14.03
N GLU A 299 2.19 -7.92 -13.97
CA GLU A 299 3.04 -7.86 -15.16
C GLU A 299 2.88 -9.09 -16.06
N HIS A 300 2.71 -10.27 -15.46
CA HIS A 300 2.56 -11.54 -16.19
C HIS A 300 1.10 -11.92 -16.49
N ALA A 301 0.11 -11.11 -16.06
CA ALA A 301 -1.30 -11.36 -16.28
C ALA A 301 -1.66 -11.27 -17.78
N GLN A 302 -1.78 -12.40 -18.45
CA GLN A 302 -2.03 -12.47 -19.90
C GLN A 302 -3.42 -11.95 -20.31
N TYR A 303 -4.37 -11.90 -19.40
CA TYR A 303 -5.73 -11.39 -19.64
C TYR A 303 -5.83 -9.86 -19.56
N LEU A 304 -4.77 -9.18 -19.12
CA LEU A 304 -4.68 -7.72 -19.09
C LEU A 304 -3.91 -7.20 -20.30
N SER A 305 -4.44 -6.17 -20.96
CA SER A 305 -3.65 -5.41 -21.93
C SER A 305 -2.53 -4.63 -21.23
N GLU A 306 -1.51 -4.22 -21.98
CA GLU A 306 -0.41 -3.41 -21.43
C GLU A 306 -0.92 -2.10 -20.83
N ASP A 307 -1.94 -1.46 -21.45
CA ASP A 307 -2.57 -0.26 -20.89
C ASP A 307 -3.27 -0.56 -19.54
N GLN A 308 -3.94 -1.70 -19.43
CA GLN A 308 -4.59 -2.11 -18.18
C GLN A 308 -3.57 -2.42 -17.08
N LYS A 309 -2.47 -3.08 -17.40
CA LYS A 309 -1.35 -3.27 -16.47
C LYS A 309 -0.78 -1.93 -15.99
N ARG A 310 -0.57 -0.99 -16.92
CA ARG A 310 -0.11 0.36 -16.58
C ARG A 310 -1.12 1.15 -15.75
N ASP A 311 -2.41 0.98 -16.04
CA ASP A 311 -3.47 1.59 -15.23
C ASP A 311 -3.42 1.08 -13.78
N ILE A 312 -3.31 -0.23 -13.58
CA ILE A 312 -3.26 -0.84 -12.23
C ILE A 312 -1.98 -0.46 -11.49
N LEU A 313 -0.81 -0.56 -12.14
CA LEU A 313 0.48 -0.34 -11.50
C LEU A 313 0.80 1.13 -11.23
N PHE A 314 0.18 2.06 -11.97
CA PHE A 314 0.55 3.48 -11.88
C PHE A 314 -0.59 4.47 -12.12
N ASN A 315 -1.23 4.44 -13.32
CA ASN A 315 -2.08 5.55 -13.76
C ASN A 315 -3.29 5.78 -12.85
N ASN A 316 -3.88 4.71 -12.28
CA ASN A 316 -5.06 4.80 -11.42
C ASN A 316 -4.72 5.50 -10.10
N ALA A 317 -3.60 5.15 -9.48
CA ALA A 317 -3.13 5.79 -8.26
C ALA A 317 -2.73 7.25 -8.51
N ALA A 318 -2.05 7.54 -9.63
CA ALA A 318 -1.73 8.92 -10.01
C ALA A 318 -3.00 9.77 -10.18
N ARG A 319 -4.06 9.24 -10.83
CA ARG A 319 -5.37 9.91 -10.93
C ARG A 319 -6.06 10.08 -9.58
N PHE A 320 -5.98 9.07 -8.73
CA PHE A 320 -6.56 9.09 -7.39
C PHE A 320 -6.01 10.23 -6.55
N PHE A 321 -4.69 10.43 -6.57
CA PHE A 321 -4.00 11.53 -5.87
C PHE A 321 -3.92 12.84 -6.67
N ARG A 322 -4.43 12.89 -7.91
CA ARG A 322 -4.31 14.05 -8.83
C ARG A 322 -2.85 14.45 -9.08
N MET A 323 -1.96 13.47 -9.19
CA MET A 323 -0.54 13.69 -9.45
C MET A 323 -0.30 14.02 -10.92
N ASP A 324 0.62 14.96 -11.17
CA ASP A 324 1.09 15.22 -12.53
C ASP A 324 2.14 14.17 -12.92
N LYS A 325 1.96 13.56 -14.08
CA LYS A 325 2.89 12.56 -14.61
C LYS A 325 4.30 13.12 -14.88
N SER A 326 4.44 14.44 -15.07
CA SER A 326 5.73 15.10 -15.22
C SER A 326 6.60 15.07 -13.96
N GLN A 327 6.00 14.76 -12.79
CA GLN A 327 6.72 14.61 -11.52
C GLN A 327 7.47 13.28 -11.41
N PHE A 328 7.27 12.36 -12.37
CA PHE A 328 7.87 11.05 -12.37
C PHE A 328 8.96 10.92 -13.43
N ASP A 329 9.99 10.15 -13.11
CA ASP A 329 11.02 9.82 -14.09
C ASP A 329 10.52 8.72 -15.02
N TRP A 330 10.69 8.92 -16.33
CA TRP A 330 10.29 7.97 -17.36
C TRP A 330 11.53 7.43 -18.09
N PRO A 331 11.59 6.15 -18.43
CA PRO A 331 12.66 5.61 -19.29
C PRO A 331 12.68 6.34 -20.64
N GLU A 332 13.88 6.48 -21.22
CA GLU A 332 14.05 7.08 -22.54
C GLU A 332 13.21 6.36 -23.61
N GLY A 333 12.44 7.12 -24.39
CA GLY A 333 11.64 6.59 -25.50
C GLY A 333 10.28 6.00 -25.09
N LYS A 334 9.84 6.24 -23.86
CA LYS A 334 8.51 5.80 -23.36
C LYS A 334 7.61 6.99 -23.02
#